data_02c9f2ab0588d2f9cc717b4c2d403940
#
_entry.id   02c9f2ab0588d2f9cc717b4c2d403940
#
_cell.length_a   1.000
_cell.length_b   1.000
_cell.length_c   1.000
_cell.angle_alpha   90.00
_cell.angle_beta   90.00
_cell.angle_gamma   90.00
#
_symmetry.space_group_name_H-M   'P 1'
#
loop_
_entity.id
_entity.type
_entity.pdbx_description
1 polymer ?
#
loop_
_entity_poly.entity_id
_entity_poly.type
_entity_poly.pdbx_seq_one_letter_code
_entity_poly.pdbx_strand_id
1 'polypeptide(L)'
;PKDQRSELSLIERIEFVINNDFKRISYTEAFDILRNSKSNKKKKFKYPVSEWGIDFQSEHERFLVEKHFKCPVIVYDYPAKIKAFYMRLNDDKDTVRAMDILFPGIGEIVGGSQREERLEVLKDRIKKQGIDEKELWWYLDLRKYGTVKHSGFGLGLERLILFITGMNNIRDVIPFPRTPKNAEF
;
A
#
# COMPACT_ATOMS: atom_id res chain seq x y z
N PRO A 1 2.20 -11.45 -25.49
CA PRO A 1 1.01 -10.63 -25.36
C PRO A 1 1.40 -9.34 -24.64
N LYS A 2 1.04 -8.17 -25.20
CA LYS A 2 1.23 -6.90 -24.48
C LYS A 2 0.38 -6.97 -23.22
N ASP A 3 1.03 -6.85 -22.06
CA ASP A 3 0.32 -6.73 -20.79
C ASP A 3 -0.47 -5.41 -20.83
N GLN A 4 -1.79 -5.50 -20.74
CA GLN A 4 -2.67 -4.33 -20.76
C GLN A 4 -2.47 -3.42 -19.53
N ARG A 5 -1.73 -3.87 -18.52
CA ARG A 5 -1.47 -3.16 -17.27
C ARG A 5 -0.23 -2.28 -17.29
N SER A 6 0.68 -2.46 -18.24
CA SER A 6 1.89 -1.66 -18.37
C SER A 6 2.27 -1.47 -19.83
N GLU A 7 2.94 -0.36 -20.15
CA GLU A 7 3.54 -0.13 -21.48
C GLU A 7 4.82 -0.97 -21.67
N LEU A 8 5.42 -1.46 -20.56
CA LEU A 8 6.61 -2.31 -20.58
C LEU A 8 6.24 -3.78 -20.84
N SER A 9 7.07 -4.47 -21.61
CA SER A 9 7.01 -5.93 -21.74
C SER A 9 7.33 -6.60 -20.39
N LEU A 10 7.10 -7.91 -20.29
CA LEU A 10 7.37 -8.67 -19.05
C LEU A 10 8.84 -8.54 -18.61
N ILE A 11 9.77 -8.75 -19.53
CA ILE A 11 11.21 -8.70 -19.20
C ILE A 11 11.62 -7.27 -18.82
N GLU A 12 11.21 -6.27 -19.60
CA GLU A 12 11.49 -4.87 -19.27
C GLU A 12 10.94 -4.45 -17.91
N ARG A 13 9.79 -4.98 -17.46
CA ARG A 13 9.27 -4.72 -16.12
C ARG A 13 10.12 -5.30 -15.01
N ILE A 14 10.60 -6.52 -15.20
CA ILE A 14 11.47 -7.19 -14.23
C ILE A 14 12.80 -6.44 -14.15
N GLU A 15 13.42 -6.15 -15.30
CA GLU A 15 14.65 -5.38 -15.39
C GLU A 15 14.50 -3.97 -14.81
N PHE A 16 13.36 -3.33 -15.03
CA PHE A 16 13.03 -2.03 -14.43
C PHE A 16 13.13 -2.05 -12.90
N VAL A 17 12.68 -3.12 -12.25
CA VAL A 17 12.75 -3.25 -10.80
C VAL A 17 14.16 -3.62 -10.32
N ILE A 18 14.86 -4.51 -11.06
CA ILE A 18 16.18 -5.00 -10.65
C ILE A 18 17.26 -3.95 -10.83
N ASN A 19 17.17 -3.15 -11.91
CA ASN A 19 18.24 -2.25 -12.34
C ASN A 19 18.08 -0.80 -11.84
N ASN A 20 17.02 -0.50 -11.09
CA ASN A 20 16.78 0.85 -10.59
C ASN A 20 16.72 0.89 -9.05
N ASP A 21 17.29 1.95 -8.48
CA ASP A 21 17.12 2.27 -7.08
C ASP A 21 15.67 2.64 -6.78
N PHE A 22 15.20 2.29 -5.58
CA PHE A 22 13.85 2.59 -5.13
C PHE A 22 13.75 4.03 -4.63
N LYS A 23 12.94 4.84 -5.29
CA LYS A 23 12.65 6.21 -4.85
C LYS A 23 11.77 6.20 -3.60
N ARG A 24 12.21 6.88 -2.56
CA ARG A 24 11.44 7.04 -1.31
C ARG A 24 10.82 8.42 -1.27
N ILE A 25 9.51 8.48 -1.03
CA ILE A 25 8.75 9.73 -0.91
C ILE A 25 7.67 9.60 0.16
N SER A 26 7.34 10.69 0.82
CA SER A 26 6.19 10.71 1.73
C SER A 26 4.86 10.68 0.95
N TYR A 27 3.79 10.24 1.62
CA TYR A 27 2.44 10.32 1.05
C TYR A 27 2.09 11.76 0.64
N THR A 28 2.46 12.76 1.44
CA THR A 28 2.18 14.17 1.13
C THR A 28 2.86 14.63 -0.15
N GLU A 29 4.15 14.28 -0.34
CA GLU A 29 4.84 14.55 -1.60
C GLU A 29 4.19 13.83 -2.78
N ALA A 30 3.84 12.55 -2.60
CA ALA A 30 3.13 11.78 -3.64
C ALA A 30 1.78 12.41 -3.99
N PHE A 31 1.01 12.85 -2.99
CA PHE A 31 -0.25 13.54 -3.16
C PHE A 31 -0.08 14.82 -3.98
N ASP A 32 0.89 15.66 -3.64
CA ASP A 32 1.15 16.92 -4.35
C ASP A 32 1.56 16.69 -5.81
N ILE A 33 2.39 15.68 -6.08
CA ILE A 33 2.77 15.26 -7.43
C ILE A 33 1.52 14.85 -8.23
N LEU A 34 0.69 13.97 -7.66
CA LEU A 34 -0.52 13.48 -8.30
C LEU A 34 -1.54 14.59 -8.55
N ARG A 35 -1.82 15.41 -7.53
CA ARG A 35 -2.77 16.54 -7.61
C ARG A 35 -2.38 17.54 -8.69
N ASN A 36 -1.09 17.86 -8.79
CA ASN A 36 -0.58 18.84 -9.73
C ASN A 36 -0.29 18.25 -11.12
N SER A 37 -0.40 16.95 -11.31
CA SER A 37 -0.11 16.27 -12.57
C SER A 37 -1.03 16.74 -13.70
N LYS A 38 -0.51 16.70 -14.93
CA LYS A 38 -1.33 16.94 -16.14
C LYS A 38 -2.46 15.91 -16.26
N SER A 39 -2.27 14.69 -15.78
CA SER A 39 -3.29 13.63 -15.79
C SER A 39 -4.47 13.98 -14.90
N ASN A 40 -4.23 14.47 -13.68
CA ASN A 40 -5.29 14.89 -12.77
C ASN A 40 -6.03 16.14 -13.31
N LYS A 41 -5.28 17.17 -13.70
CA LYS A 41 -5.85 18.43 -14.26
C LYS A 41 -6.70 18.22 -15.50
N LYS A 42 -6.33 17.26 -16.35
CA LYS A 42 -7.09 16.88 -17.57
C LYS A 42 -8.15 15.80 -17.32
N LYS A 43 -8.45 15.48 -16.05
CA LYS A 43 -9.44 14.47 -15.62
C LYS A 43 -9.22 13.09 -16.30
N LYS A 44 -7.95 12.68 -16.44
CA LYS A 44 -7.59 11.37 -17.02
C LYS A 44 -7.62 10.24 -15.99
N PHE A 45 -7.51 10.57 -14.69
CA PHE A 45 -7.71 9.60 -13.62
C PHE A 45 -9.22 9.32 -13.47
N LYS A 46 -9.55 8.05 -13.34
CA LYS A 46 -10.91 7.61 -13.02
C LYS A 46 -11.33 8.12 -11.64
N TYR A 47 -10.38 8.16 -10.71
CA TYR A 47 -10.55 8.66 -9.34
C TYR A 47 -9.72 9.95 -9.19
N PRO A 48 -10.33 11.14 -9.27
CA PRO A 48 -9.59 12.40 -9.15
C PRO A 48 -8.91 12.57 -7.80
N VAL A 49 -7.70 13.11 -7.80
CA VAL A 49 -6.97 13.48 -6.59
C VAL A 49 -7.37 14.89 -6.17
N SER A 50 -8.32 15.00 -5.25
CA SER A 50 -8.94 16.27 -4.86
C SER A 50 -8.44 16.83 -3.55
N GLU A 51 -8.38 16.01 -2.49
CA GLU A 51 -8.04 16.40 -1.14
C GLU A 51 -7.01 15.49 -0.50
N TRP A 52 -6.27 16.03 0.47
CA TRP A 52 -5.29 15.26 1.21
C TRP A 52 -5.97 14.17 2.06
N GLY A 53 -5.39 12.97 2.08
CA GLY A 53 -5.89 11.84 2.85
C GLY A 53 -6.87 10.94 2.10
N ILE A 54 -6.94 11.04 0.78
CA ILE A 54 -7.60 10.02 -0.06
C ILE A 54 -6.75 8.76 -0.11
N ASP A 55 -7.40 7.63 -0.32
CA ASP A 55 -6.70 6.37 -0.58
C ASP A 55 -6.25 6.32 -2.05
N PHE A 56 -4.95 6.08 -2.29
CA PHE A 56 -4.43 6.00 -3.65
C PHE A 56 -4.94 4.72 -4.32
N GLN A 57 -5.44 4.89 -5.54
CA GLN A 57 -5.85 3.78 -6.38
C GLN A 57 -4.68 3.31 -7.25
N SER A 58 -4.74 2.09 -7.77
CA SER A 58 -3.68 1.52 -8.61
C SER A 58 -3.25 2.40 -9.79
N GLU A 59 -4.15 3.23 -10.32
CA GLU A 59 -3.81 4.18 -11.38
C GLU A 59 -2.88 5.30 -10.90
N HIS A 60 -3.05 5.76 -9.65
CA HIS A 60 -2.19 6.76 -9.01
C HIS A 60 -0.79 6.19 -8.73
N GLU A 61 -0.76 4.99 -8.16
CA GLU A 61 0.49 4.26 -7.86
C GLU A 61 1.30 4.00 -9.12
N ARG A 62 0.65 3.50 -10.18
CA ARG A 62 1.28 3.28 -11.47
C ARG A 62 1.76 4.57 -12.12
N PHE A 63 1.01 5.67 -11.99
CA PHE A 63 1.46 6.96 -12.48
C PHE A 63 2.76 7.41 -11.82
N LEU A 64 2.88 7.26 -10.49
CA LEU A 64 4.10 7.59 -9.76
C LEU A 64 5.29 6.78 -10.27
N VAL A 65 5.13 5.46 -10.40
CA VAL A 65 6.19 4.54 -10.82
C VAL A 65 6.56 4.70 -12.28
N GLU A 66 5.58 4.66 -13.20
CA GLU A 66 5.82 4.51 -14.64
C GLU A 66 5.99 5.85 -15.37
N LYS A 67 5.30 6.90 -14.91
CA LYS A 67 5.25 8.18 -15.62
C LYS A 67 6.08 9.27 -14.95
N HIS A 68 6.04 9.34 -13.61
CA HIS A 68 6.70 10.42 -12.89
C HIS A 68 8.15 10.08 -12.56
N PHE A 69 8.39 9.07 -11.74
CA PHE A 69 9.74 8.73 -11.27
C PHE A 69 10.50 7.79 -12.22
N LYS A 70 9.79 6.95 -12.94
CA LYS A 70 10.36 5.93 -13.85
C LYS A 70 11.33 4.99 -13.11
N CYS A 71 11.00 4.64 -11.89
CA CYS A 71 11.67 3.67 -11.04
C CYS A 71 10.67 3.12 -10.00
N PRO A 72 10.96 2.01 -9.31
CA PRO A 72 10.13 1.55 -8.19
C PRO A 72 10.05 2.62 -7.10
N VAL A 73 8.91 2.73 -6.43
CA VAL A 73 8.65 3.78 -5.44
C VAL A 73 8.25 3.18 -4.11
N ILE A 74 8.80 3.72 -3.03
CA ILE A 74 8.37 3.47 -1.66
C ILE A 74 7.65 4.73 -1.18
N VAL A 75 6.35 4.63 -0.96
CA VAL A 75 5.56 5.71 -0.34
C VAL A 75 5.45 5.44 1.14
N TYR A 76 5.71 6.43 1.97
CA TYR A 76 5.67 6.30 3.43
C TYR A 76 4.93 7.45 4.11
N ASP A 77 4.67 7.33 5.42
CA ASP A 77 3.95 8.32 6.25
C ASP A 77 2.55 8.63 5.69
N TYR A 78 1.73 7.59 5.62
CA TYR A 78 0.35 7.70 5.15
C TYR A 78 -0.56 8.38 6.17
N PRO A 79 -1.66 9.01 5.72
CA PRO A 79 -2.67 9.57 6.61
C PRO A 79 -3.25 8.54 7.57
N ALA A 80 -3.29 8.88 8.86
CA ALA A 80 -3.76 7.99 9.92
C ALA A 80 -5.20 7.53 9.74
N LYS A 81 -6.05 8.36 9.08
CA LYS A 81 -7.47 8.07 8.87
C LYS A 81 -7.75 6.93 7.89
N ILE A 82 -6.82 6.66 6.96
CA ILE A 82 -6.98 5.61 5.94
C ILE A 82 -6.16 4.35 6.22
N LYS A 83 -5.42 4.32 7.32
CA LYS A 83 -4.58 3.16 7.71
C LYS A 83 -5.02 2.56 9.04
N ALA A 84 -4.70 1.29 9.24
CA ALA A 84 -5.14 0.51 10.39
C ALA A 84 -4.67 1.06 11.75
N PHE A 85 -5.46 0.79 12.79
CA PHE A 85 -5.25 1.29 14.15
C PHE A 85 -3.89 0.92 14.75
N TYR A 86 -3.33 -0.22 14.36
CA TYR A 86 -2.09 -0.76 14.91
C TYR A 86 -0.81 -0.14 14.36
N MET A 87 -0.91 0.71 13.35
CA MET A 87 0.24 1.39 12.78
C MET A 87 0.69 2.56 13.65
N ARG A 88 2.00 2.70 13.86
CA ARG A 88 2.61 3.72 14.71
C ARG A 88 2.22 5.12 14.26
N LEU A 89 1.52 5.85 15.13
CA LEU A 89 1.15 7.24 14.89
C LEU A 89 2.38 8.14 14.99
N ASN A 90 2.62 8.96 13.99
CA ASN A 90 3.68 9.97 14.00
C ASN A 90 3.40 11.08 15.02
N ASP A 91 4.40 11.91 15.29
CA ASP A 91 4.30 12.97 16.29
C ASP A 91 3.41 14.12 15.82
N ASP A 92 3.17 14.25 14.50
CA ASP A 92 2.19 15.16 13.88
C ASP A 92 0.73 14.77 14.19
N LYS A 93 0.49 13.53 14.64
CA LYS A 93 -0.82 12.93 14.93
C LYS A 93 -1.76 12.76 13.72
N ASP A 94 -1.32 13.12 12.54
CA ASP A 94 -2.09 13.05 11.28
C ASP A 94 -1.63 11.91 10.38
N THR A 95 -0.37 11.48 10.52
CA THR A 95 0.21 10.40 9.73
C THR A 95 0.65 9.21 10.57
N VAL A 96 0.86 8.06 9.92
CA VAL A 96 1.38 6.83 10.54
C VAL A 96 2.61 6.34 9.79
N ARG A 97 3.52 5.65 10.50
CA ARG A 97 4.73 5.01 9.95
C ARG A 97 4.39 3.77 9.12
N ALA A 98 3.51 3.96 8.15
CA ALA A 98 3.22 2.97 7.12
C ALA A 98 4.15 3.17 5.93
N MET A 99 4.33 2.12 5.15
CA MET A 99 4.99 2.19 3.85
C MET A 99 4.37 1.19 2.90
N ASP A 100 4.29 1.57 1.62
CA ASP A 100 3.89 0.69 0.54
C ASP A 100 4.98 0.73 -0.54
N ILE A 101 5.37 -0.44 -1.07
CA ILE A 101 6.33 -0.57 -2.17
C ILE A 101 5.53 -0.78 -3.45
N LEU A 102 5.76 0.10 -4.42
CA LEU A 102 5.03 0.17 -5.67
C LEU A 102 5.88 -0.31 -6.85
N PHE A 103 5.33 -1.25 -7.63
CA PHE A 103 5.95 -1.80 -8.84
C PHE A 103 5.19 -1.38 -10.11
N PRO A 104 5.86 -1.37 -11.28
CA PRO A 104 5.18 -1.07 -12.55
C PRO A 104 4.15 -2.15 -12.90
N GLY A 105 3.03 -1.74 -13.48
CA GLY A 105 1.95 -2.63 -13.91
C GLY A 105 1.07 -3.21 -12.79
N ILE A 106 1.56 -3.27 -11.54
CA ILE A 106 0.85 -3.90 -10.44
C ILE A 106 0.43 -2.91 -9.34
N GLY A 107 1.20 -1.83 -9.12
CA GLY A 107 1.04 -0.94 -7.98
C GLY A 107 1.64 -1.51 -6.71
N GLU A 108 0.96 -1.40 -5.58
CA GLU A 108 1.41 -1.94 -4.29
C GLU A 108 1.66 -3.45 -4.37
N ILE A 109 2.86 -3.87 -3.99
CA ILE A 109 3.27 -5.27 -3.88
C ILE A 109 3.61 -5.67 -2.44
N VAL A 110 4.13 -4.73 -1.67
CA VAL A 110 4.43 -4.88 -0.25
C VAL A 110 3.83 -3.72 0.50
N GLY A 111 3.09 -4.02 1.56
CA GLY A 111 2.63 -3.05 2.54
C GLY A 111 3.20 -3.35 3.92
N GLY A 112 3.65 -2.34 4.65
CA GLY A 112 4.25 -2.53 5.95
C GLY A 112 4.10 -1.33 6.86
N SER A 113 4.44 -1.51 8.14
CA SER A 113 4.48 -0.41 9.09
C SER A 113 5.34 -0.73 10.31
N GLN A 114 5.83 0.30 10.98
CA GLN A 114 6.14 0.19 12.38
C GLN A 114 4.82 -0.01 13.16
N ARG A 115 4.82 -0.85 14.17
CA ARG A 115 3.64 -1.10 15.00
C ARG A 115 3.57 -0.11 16.15
N GLU A 116 2.34 0.26 16.58
CA GLU A 116 2.14 1.13 17.72
C GLU A 116 2.49 0.37 19.01
N GLU A 117 3.54 0.80 19.68
CA GLU A 117 4.02 0.23 20.93
C GLU A 117 3.46 0.94 22.16
N ARG A 118 2.93 2.15 22.02
CA ARG A 118 2.39 2.94 23.12
C ARG A 118 0.95 2.52 23.43
N LEU A 119 0.74 1.87 24.58
CA LEU A 119 -0.55 1.28 24.95
C LEU A 119 -1.71 2.28 24.88
N GLU A 120 -1.55 3.48 25.44
CA GLU A 120 -2.65 4.45 25.51
C GLU A 120 -3.00 5.04 24.12
N VAL A 121 -2.00 5.22 23.27
CA VAL A 121 -2.22 5.65 21.88
C VAL A 121 -2.94 4.56 21.09
N LEU A 122 -2.56 3.30 21.28
CA LEU A 122 -3.20 2.15 20.64
C LEU A 122 -4.67 2.04 21.03
N LYS A 123 -5.00 2.17 22.32
CA LYS A 123 -6.38 2.17 22.83
C LYS A 123 -7.21 3.31 22.26
N ASP A 124 -6.65 4.53 22.23
CA ASP A 124 -7.34 5.69 21.63
C ASP A 124 -7.67 5.45 20.15
N ARG A 125 -6.75 4.87 19.38
CA ARG A 125 -6.97 4.55 17.98
C ARG A 125 -8.01 3.44 17.78
N ILE A 126 -7.99 2.39 18.60
CA ILE A 126 -9.00 1.31 18.60
C ILE A 126 -10.38 1.91 18.82
N LYS A 127 -10.52 2.76 19.85
CA LYS A 127 -11.78 3.45 20.16
C LYS A 127 -12.25 4.35 19.02
N LYS A 128 -11.35 5.14 18.43
CA LYS A 128 -11.67 6.03 17.29
C LYS A 128 -12.14 5.27 16.04
N GLN A 129 -11.70 4.03 15.86
CA GLN A 129 -12.16 3.17 14.76
C GLN A 129 -13.39 2.34 15.11
N GLY A 130 -13.98 2.53 16.30
CA GLY A 130 -15.19 1.83 16.74
C GLY A 130 -15.01 0.34 16.99
N ILE A 131 -13.80 -0.10 17.28
CA ILE A 131 -13.47 -1.50 17.57
C ILE A 131 -13.63 -1.73 19.08
N ASP A 132 -14.23 -2.88 19.47
CA ASP A 132 -14.34 -3.26 20.90
C ASP A 132 -12.96 -3.73 21.41
N GLU A 133 -12.45 -3.05 22.45
CA GLU A 133 -11.19 -3.42 23.11
C GLU A 133 -11.20 -4.86 23.66
N LYS A 134 -12.37 -5.39 24.01
CA LYS A 134 -12.52 -6.74 24.53
C LYS A 134 -12.15 -7.81 23.51
N GLU A 135 -12.33 -7.55 22.22
CA GLU A 135 -11.92 -8.46 21.16
C GLU A 135 -10.42 -8.46 20.93
N LEU A 136 -9.73 -7.40 21.39
CA LEU A 136 -8.30 -7.18 21.19
C LEU A 136 -7.49 -7.27 22.49
N TRP A 137 -8.06 -7.82 23.56
CA TRP A 137 -7.39 -7.90 24.89
C TRP A 137 -5.99 -8.52 24.80
N TRP A 138 -5.84 -9.61 24.07
CA TRP A 138 -4.57 -10.31 23.85
C TRP A 138 -3.53 -9.45 23.11
N TYR A 139 -3.99 -8.60 22.18
CA TYR A 139 -3.13 -7.67 21.44
C TYR A 139 -2.68 -6.49 22.30
N LEU A 140 -3.55 -6.01 23.17
CA LEU A 140 -3.24 -4.96 24.16
C LEU A 140 -2.28 -5.47 25.24
N ASP A 141 -2.42 -6.72 25.66
CA ASP A 141 -1.54 -7.36 26.65
C ASP A 141 -0.10 -7.42 26.19
N LEU A 142 0.16 -7.54 24.88
CA LEU A 142 1.51 -7.44 24.30
C LEU A 142 2.16 -6.05 24.50
N ARG A 143 1.42 -5.04 24.92
CA ARG A 143 1.93 -3.70 25.25
C ARG A 143 1.90 -3.46 26.76
N LYS A 144 0.95 -4.05 27.44
CA LYS A 144 0.76 -3.91 28.88
C LYS A 144 1.86 -4.60 29.68
N TYR A 145 2.27 -5.79 29.26
CA TYR A 145 3.24 -6.62 29.98
C TYR A 145 4.68 -6.52 29.45
N GLY A 146 4.92 -5.61 28.56
CA GLY A 146 6.22 -5.31 27.99
C GLY A 146 6.16 -5.24 26.47
N THR A 147 6.90 -4.31 25.90
CA THR A 147 6.93 -4.09 24.45
C THR A 147 8.29 -3.59 24.01
N VAL A 148 8.54 -3.74 22.71
CA VAL A 148 9.70 -3.18 22.01
C VAL A 148 9.23 -2.50 20.73
N LYS A 149 10.04 -1.60 20.19
CA LYS A 149 9.81 -1.09 18.83
C LYS A 149 9.94 -2.23 17.85
N HIS A 150 8.89 -2.47 17.07
CA HIS A 150 8.86 -3.54 16.08
C HIS A 150 8.08 -3.10 14.85
N SER A 151 8.35 -3.78 13.74
CA SER A 151 7.70 -3.54 12.46
C SER A 151 7.27 -4.87 11.85
N GLY A 152 6.38 -4.79 10.89
CA GLY A 152 5.97 -5.93 10.10
C GLY A 152 5.56 -5.49 8.71
N PHE A 153 5.62 -6.42 7.77
CA PHE A 153 5.17 -6.21 6.39
C PHE A 153 4.45 -7.45 5.87
N GLY A 154 3.62 -7.24 4.87
CA GLY A 154 3.03 -8.28 4.05
C GLY A 154 3.45 -8.11 2.60
N LEU A 155 3.85 -9.20 1.96
CA LEU A 155 4.07 -9.28 0.53
C LEU A 155 2.93 -10.08 -0.08
N GLY A 156 2.23 -9.48 -1.06
CA GLY A 156 1.20 -10.18 -1.81
C GLY A 156 1.80 -11.22 -2.76
N LEU A 157 1.84 -12.50 -2.34
CA LEU A 157 2.44 -13.56 -3.14
C LEU A 157 1.80 -13.67 -4.51
N GLU A 158 0.49 -13.61 -4.59
CA GLU A 158 -0.26 -13.65 -5.84
C GLU A 158 0.08 -12.45 -6.75
N ARG A 159 0.22 -11.27 -6.17
CA ARG A 159 0.66 -10.08 -6.91
C ARG A 159 2.09 -10.24 -7.43
N LEU A 160 2.99 -10.84 -6.64
CA LEU A 160 4.35 -11.13 -7.07
C LEU A 160 4.35 -12.13 -8.23
N ILE A 161 3.56 -13.21 -8.15
CA ILE A 161 3.44 -14.18 -9.24
C ILE A 161 2.87 -13.51 -10.50
N LEU A 162 1.81 -12.70 -10.38
CA LEU A 162 1.30 -11.91 -11.50
C LEU A 162 2.38 -11.04 -12.15
N PHE A 163 3.22 -10.41 -11.32
CA PHE A 163 4.28 -9.53 -11.78
C PHE A 163 5.34 -10.30 -12.58
N ILE A 164 5.83 -11.43 -12.06
CA ILE A 164 6.91 -12.21 -12.69
C ILE A 164 6.47 -13.10 -13.84
N THR A 165 5.19 -13.47 -13.91
CA THR A 165 4.65 -14.33 -14.99
C THR A 165 3.96 -13.55 -16.11
N GLY A 166 3.56 -12.30 -15.84
CA GLY A 166 2.77 -11.50 -16.78
C GLY A 166 1.31 -11.93 -16.91
N MET A 167 0.83 -12.83 -16.04
CA MET A 167 -0.58 -13.22 -16.02
C MET A 167 -1.49 -12.05 -15.67
N ASN A 168 -2.68 -12.00 -16.25
CA ASN A 168 -3.59 -10.87 -16.11
C ASN A 168 -4.65 -11.04 -15.02
N ASN A 169 -4.96 -12.28 -14.65
CA ASN A 169 -6.00 -12.58 -13.68
C ASN A 169 -5.40 -13.22 -12.44
N ILE A 170 -5.66 -12.65 -11.27
CA ILE A 170 -5.16 -13.16 -10.00
C ILE A 170 -5.63 -14.58 -9.69
N ARG A 171 -6.78 -14.99 -10.22
CA ARG A 171 -7.29 -16.36 -10.06
C ARG A 171 -6.39 -17.41 -10.71
N ASP A 172 -5.69 -17.04 -11.78
CA ASP A 172 -4.83 -17.96 -12.53
C ASP A 172 -3.50 -18.25 -11.81
N VAL A 173 -3.19 -17.49 -10.75
CA VAL A 173 -1.99 -17.67 -9.93
C VAL A 173 -2.28 -18.24 -8.54
N ILE A 174 -3.54 -18.58 -8.27
CA ILE A 174 -4.00 -19.21 -7.02
C ILE A 174 -4.37 -20.66 -7.34
N PRO A 175 -3.78 -21.67 -6.64
CA PRO A 175 -4.09 -23.08 -6.90
C PRO A 175 -5.57 -23.42 -6.74
N PHE A 176 -6.25 -22.82 -5.76
CA PHE A 176 -7.67 -23.05 -5.45
C PHE A 176 -8.39 -21.69 -5.29
N PRO A 177 -8.66 -20.98 -6.40
CA PRO A 177 -9.24 -19.65 -6.34
C PRO A 177 -10.70 -19.70 -5.87
N ARG A 178 -11.01 -18.97 -4.81
CA ARG A 178 -12.37 -18.81 -4.31
C ARG A 178 -12.99 -17.52 -4.83
N THR A 179 -14.22 -17.62 -5.31
CA THR A 179 -14.98 -16.48 -5.83
C THR A 179 -16.42 -16.56 -5.32
N PRO A 180 -17.18 -15.45 -5.39
CA PRO A 180 -18.61 -15.51 -5.07
C PRO A 180 -19.29 -16.65 -5.86
N LYS A 181 -20.02 -17.52 -5.16
CA LYS A 181 -20.69 -18.70 -5.69
C LYS A 181 -19.77 -19.84 -6.18
N ASN A 182 -18.47 -19.78 -5.90
CA ASN A 182 -17.52 -20.85 -6.21
C ASN A 182 -16.48 -20.96 -5.08
N ALA A 183 -16.69 -21.92 -4.19
CA ALA A 183 -15.81 -22.25 -3.06
C ALA A 183 -15.93 -23.74 -2.73
N GLU A 184 -15.71 -24.58 -3.75
CA GLU A 184 -15.89 -26.04 -3.64
C GLU A 184 -14.71 -26.74 -2.95
N PHE A 185 -13.58 -26.04 -2.79
CA PHE A 185 -12.34 -26.56 -2.19
C PHE A 185 -11.86 -25.68 -1.04
#